data_15e49203833ecc7fcb5d08355e92ce7c
#
_entry.id   15e49203833ecc7fcb5d08355e92ce7c
#
_cell.length_a   1.000
_cell.length_b   1.000
_cell.length_c   1.000
_cell.angle_alpha   90.00
_cell.angle_beta   90.00
_cell.angle_gamma   90.00
#
_symmetry.space_group_name_H-M   'P 1'
#
loop_
_entity.id
_entity.type
_entity.pdbx_description
1 polymer ?
#
loop_
_entity_poly.entity_id
_entity_poly.type
_entity_poly.pdbx_seq_one_letter_code
_entity_poly.pdbx_strand_id
1 'polypeptide(L)'
;MGTKKEMASLANLADGAAIEAVDYQLRRVLENCIDPNTSDKSRSVTLKVTIRPGKKNRNICDVAFDVKASYAPMKTFESVLLVGKNEQGLIEAREIGETMEIPFPEEQGAGGPSEASGDAEAEGKTRKIRELYSKGRQGGGE
;
A
#
# COMPACT_ATOMS: atom_id res chain seq x y z
N MET A 1 13.30 38.29 -40.40
CA MET A 1 12.90 38.04 -39.02
C MET A 1 13.88 37.04 -38.44
N GLY A 2 14.77 37.49 -37.60
CA GLY A 2 15.77 36.61 -36.96
C GLY A 2 15.07 35.67 -36.00
N THR A 3 15.05 34.39 -36.30
CA THR A 3 14.75 33.36 -35.30
C THR A 3 15.77 33.47 -34.18
N LYS A 4 15.37 33.98 -33.04
CA LYS A 4 16.16 33.95 -31.83
C LYS A 4 16.55 32.50 -31.63
N LYS A 5 17.83 32.18 -31.86
CA LYS A 5 18.37 30.86 -31.55
C LYS A 5 18.30 30.68 -30.03
N GLU A 6 17.18 30.19 -29.55
CA GLU A 6 17.09 29.81 -28.15
C GLU A 6 17.95 28.58 -27.93
N MET A 7 18.82 28.67 -26.94
CA MET A 7 19.63 27.54 -26.52
C MET A 7 18.70 26.42 -26.04
N ALA A 8 18.96 25.19 -26.48
CA ALA A 8 18.18 24.05 -26.04
C ALA A 8 18.22 23.93 -24.50
N SER A 9 17.07 23.88 -23.89
CA SER A 9 16.88 23.74 -22.45
C SER A 9 15.77 22.73 -22.18
N LEU A 10 15.69 22.27 -20.98
CA LEU A 10 14.59 21.37 -20.59
C LEU A 10 13.21 22.01 -20.79
N ALA A 11 13.14 23.33 -20.62
CA ALA A 11 11.88 24.07 -20.77
C ALA A 11 11.35 24.14 -22.21
N ASN A 12 12.25 24.13 -23.20
CA ASN A 12 11.87 24.19 -24.61
C ASN A 12 12.13 22.89 -25.38
N LEU A 13 12.56 21.84 -24.69
CA LEU A 13 12.79 20.52 -25.28
C LEU A 13 11.46 19.93 -25.79
N ALA A 14 11.43 19.57 -27.08
CA ALA A 14 10.24 19.10 -27.77
C ALA A 14 9.03 20.05 -27.60
N ASP A 15 9.27 21.37 -27.78
CA ASP A 15 8.26 22.43 -27.60
C ASP A 15 7.60 22.44 -26.19
N GLY A 16 8.35 22.05 -25.16
CA GLY A 16 7.89 22.00 -23.78
C GLY A 16 7.24 20.69 -23.36
N ALA A 17 7.08 19.73 -24.27
CA ALA A 17 6.42 18.46 -23.97
C ALA A 17 7.10 17.65 -22.84
N ALA A 18 8.43 17.80 -22.69
CA ALA A 18 9.16 17.16 -21.61
C ALA A 18 8.73 17.67 -20.22
N ILE A 19 8.55 18.98 -20.08
CA ILE A 19 8.06 19.62 -18.84
C ILE A 19 6.61 19.24 -18.58
N GLU A 20 5.74 19.31 -19.59
CA GLU A 20 4.33 18.94 -19.44
C GLU A 20 4.16 17.49 -18.97
N ALA A 21 4.97 16.57 -19.49
CA ALA A 21 4.97 15.18 -19.06
C ALA A 21 5.41 15.01 -17.60
N VAL A 22 6.41 15.77 -17.15
CA VAL A 22 6.83 15.78 -15.73
C VAL A 22 5.75 16.36 -14.85
N ASP A 23 5.15 17.50 -15.22
CA ASP A 23 4.09 18.16 -14.45
C ASP A 23 2.85 17.27 -14.33
N TYR A 24 2.50 16.54 -15.38
CA TYR A 24 1.41 15.57 -15.34
C TYR A 24 1.66 14.47 -14.31
N GLN A 25 2.85 13.87 -14.32
CA GLN A 25 3.19 12.83 -13.36
C GLN A 25 3.33 13.38 -11.94
N LEU A 26 3.86 14.60 -11.80
CA LEU A 26 3.98 15.26 -10.51
C LEU A 26 2.61 15.46 -9.84
N ARG A 27 1.60 15.93 -10.58
CA ARG A 27 0.24 16.08 -10.05
C ARG A 27 -0.29 14.74 -9.53
N ARG A 28 -0.13 13.66 -10.27
CA ARG A 28 -0.57 12.33 -9.86
C ARG A 28 0.16 11.83 -8.60
N VAL A 29 1.45 12.11 -8.50
CA VAL A 29 2.24 11.80 -7.30
C VAL A 29 1.74 12.59 -6.10
N LEU A 30 1.42 13.87 -6.27
CA LEU A 30 0.85 14.70 -5.21
C LEU A 30 -0.55 14.24 -4.79
N GLU A 31 -1.39 13.81 -5.72
CA GLU A 31 -2.68 13.18 -5.43
C GLU A 31 -2.51 11.91 -4.58
N ASN A 32 -1.52 11.07 -4.93
CA ASN A 32 -1.18 9.90 -4.12
C ASN A 32 -0.62 10.25 -2.73
N CYS A 33 0.02 11.42 -2.57
CA CYS A 33 0.52 11.89 -1.27
C CYS A 33 -0.61 12.27 -0.30
N ILE A 34 -1.67 12.88 -0.81
CA ILE A 34 -2.81 13.32 0.02
C ILE A 34 -3.83 12.21 0.29
N ASP A 35 -3.72 11.08 -0.41
CA ASP A 35 -4.61 9.93 -0.21
C ASP A 35 -4.28 9.24 1.13
N PRO A 36 -5.19 9.29 2.12
CA PRO A 36 -4.95 8.70 3.45
C PRO A 36 -4.83 7.17 3.42
N ASN A 37 -5.27 6.53 2.35
CA ASN A 37 -5.22 5.08 2.19
C ASN A 37 -3.85 4.59 1.69
N THR A 38 -2.96 5.48 1.31
CA THR A 38 -1.61 5.14 0.87
C THR A 38 -0.60 5.16 2.02
N SER A 39 0.47 4.39 1.87
CA SER A 39 1.54 4.33 2.87
C SER A 39 2.40 5.60 2.86
N ASP A 40 3.16 5.81 3.93
CA ASP A 40 4.07 6.97 4.11
C ASP A 40 5.41 6.81 3.34
N LYS A 41 5.51 5.81 2.46
CA LYS A 41 6.70 5.61 1.64
C LYS A 41 6.92 6.77 0.68
N SER A 42 8.18 7.03 0.35
CA SER A 42 8.56 8.06 -0.61
C SER A 42 7.97 7.79 -2.00
N ARG A 43 7.68 8.86 -2.71
CA ARG A 43 7.26 8.85 -4.11
C ARG A 43 8.33 9.55 -4.94
N SER A 44 8.39 9.26 -6.21
CA SER A 44 9.36 9.89 -7.09
C SER A 44 8.83 10.11 -8.50
N VAL A 45 9.30 11.16 -9.14
CA VAL A 45 9.15 11.38 -10.58
C VAL A 45 10.54 11.46 -11.18
N THR A 46 10.79 10.69 -12.22
CA THR A 46 12.09 10.61 -12.86
C THR A 46 11.93 10.96 -14.33
N LEU A 47 12.66 11.97 -14.79
CA LEU A 47 12.82 12.30 -16.20
C LEU A 47 14.16 11.75 -16.68
N LYS A 48 14.14 10.93 -17.72
CA LYS A 48 15.32 10.44 -18.40
C LYS A 48 15.38 11.05 -19.79
N VAL A 49 16.43 11.82 -20.06
CA VAL A 49 16.72 12.36 -21.39
C VAL A 49 17.85 11.55 -22.01
N THR A 50 17.61 11.00 -23.18
CA THR A 50 18.59 10.22 -23.93
C THR A 50 18.94 10.95 -25.20
N ILE A 51 20.22 11.22 -25.41
CA ILE A 51 20.74 11.93 -26.59
C ILE A 51 21.64 10.98 -27.38
N ARG A 52 21.34 10.80 -28.66
CA ARG A 52 22.12 9.96 -29.57
C ARG A 52 22.67 10.81 -30.71
N PRO A 53 23.96 10.91 -30.84
CA PRO A 53 24.56 11.59 -31.99
C PRO A 53 24.33 10.81 -33.29
N GLY A 54 24.06 11.51 -34.37
CA GLY A 54 23.83 10.90 -35.67
C GLY A 54 25.08 10.19 -36.20
N LYS A 55 24.89 9.04 -36.85
CA LYS A 55 25.98 8.22 -37.39
C LYS A 55 26.75 8.90 -38.49
N LYS A 56 26.07 9.67 -39.35
CA LYS A 56 26.67 10.40 -40.51
C LYS A 56 27.13 11.79 -40.14
N ASN A 57 26.43 12.47 -39.26
CA ASN A 57 26.74 13.82 -38.83
C ASN A 57 26.49 13.92 -37.30
N ARG A 58 27.57 14.09 -36.55
CA ARG A 58 27.54 14.17 -35.09
C ARG A 58 26.95 15.48 -34.54
N ASN A 59 26.80 16.48 -35.41
CA ASN A 59 26.15 17.75 -35.06
C ASN A 59 24.62 17.63 -35.03
N ILE A 60 24.06 16.53 -35.53
CA ILE A 60 22.64 16.21 -35.47
C ILE A 60 22.48 15.11 -34.42
N CYS A 61 21.67 15.37 -33.41
CA CYS A 61 21.41 14.42 -32.34
C CYS A 61 19.92 14.12 -32.27
N ASP A 62 19.59 12.83 -32.13
CA ASP A 62 18.25 12.39 -31.73
C ASP A 62 18.10 12.54 -30.23
N VAL A 63 17.02 13.14 -29.80
CA VAL A 63 16.69 13.31 -28.37
C VAL A 63 15.41 12.58 -28.08
N ALA A 64 15.45 11.72 -27.09
CA ALA A 64 14.29 11.05 -26.55
C ALA A 64 14.16 11.32 -25.05
N PHE A 65 12.96 11.47 -24.56
CA PHE A 65 12.70 11.61 -23.14
C PHE A 65 11.65 10.61 -22.66
N ASP A 66 11.84 10.11 -21.46
CA ASP A 66 10.96 9.17 -20.79
C ASP A 66 10.72 9.64 -19.37
N VAL A 67 9.45 9.69 -18.97
CA VAL A 67 9.05 10.14 -17.62
C VAL A 67 8.38 8.98 -16.88
N LYS A 68 8.92 8.67 -15.72
CA LYS A 68 8.39 7.61 -14.84
C LYS A 68 8.04 8.17 -13.49
N ALA A 69 6.92 7.71 -12.95
CA ALA A 69 6.51 8.00 -11.60
C ALA A 69 6.45 6.72 -10.75
N SER A 70 6.85 6.85 -9.51
CA SER A 70 6.71 5.80 -8.49
C SER A 70 5.76 6.31 -7.42
N TYR A 71 4.74 5.51 -7.13
CA TYR A 71 3.69 5.81 -6.15
C TYR A 71 3.89 4.97 -4.90
N ALA A 72 3.42 5.49 -3.76
CA ALA A 72 3.32 4.65 -2.58
C ALA A 72 2.14 3.68 -2.70
N PRO A 73 2.32 2.41 -2.29
CA PRO A 73 1.25 1.44 -2.29
C PRO A 73 0.18 1.80 -1.26
N MET A 74 -0.98 1.21 -1.40
CA MET A 74 -2.02 1.30 -0.38
C MET A 74 -1.54 0.68 0.94
N LYS A 75 -2.04 1.20 2.05
CA LYS A 75 -1.83 0.61 3.38
C LYS A 75 -2.39 -0.80 3.41
N THR A 76 -1.72 -1.67 4.14
CA THR A 76 -2.23 -3.02 4.39
C THR A 76 -3.41 -2.93 5.35
N PHE A 77 -4.52 -3.51 4.96
CA PHE A 77 -5.68 -3.71 5.82
C PHE A 77 -5.60 -5.12 6.38
N GLU A 78 -5.77 -5.24 7.69
CA GLU A 78 -5.81 -6.52 8.38
C GLU A 78 -7.21 -6.73 8.94
N SER A 79 -7.74 -7.92 8.77
CA SER A 79 -9.01 -8.33 9.31
C SER A 79 -8.90 -9.76 9.84
N VAL A 80 -9.72 -10.10 10.82
CA VAL A 80 -9.76 -11.44 11.42
C VAL A 80 -11.03 -12.12 10.97
N LEU A 81 -10.87 -13.31 10.40
CA LEU A 81 -12.00 -14.16 10.00
C LEU A 81 -12.15 -15.34 10.96
N LEU A 82 -13.34 -15.54 11.47
CA LEU A 82 -13.74 -16.78 12.11
C LEU A 82 -14.18 -17.75 11.03
N VAL A 83 -13.46 -18.86 10.89
CA VAL A 83 -13.75 -19.90 9.91
C VAL A 83 -14.25 -21.15 10.65
N GLY A 84 -15.39 -21.67 10.23
CA GLY A 84 -15.99 -22.87 10.82
C GLY A 84 -16.75 -23.69 9.78
N LYS A 85 -17.38 -24.76 10.24
CA LYS A 85 -18.33 -25.52 9.44
C LYS A 85 -19.73 -25.30 9.99
N ASN A 86 -20.69 -25.09 9.10
CA ASN A 86 -22.09 -25.02 9.48
C ASN A 86 -22.67 -26.43 9.73
N GLU A 87 -23.93 -26.49 10.14
CA GLU A 87 -24.63 -27.75 10.43
C GLU A 87 -24.71 -28.70 9.22
N GLN A 88 -24.56 -28.18 8.02
CA GLN A 88 -24.55 -28.94 6.75
C GLN A 88 -23.14 -29.39 6.36
N GLY A 89 -22.11 -29.08 7.17
CA GLY A 89 -20.71 -29.43 6.89
C GLY A 89 -20.00 -28.51 5.89
N LEU A 90 -20.64 -27.43 5.47
CA LEU A 90 -20.05 -26.44 4.57
C LEU A 90 -19.20 -25.44 5.37
N ILE A 91 -18.10 -25.00 4.74
CA ILE A 91 -17.21 -23.98 5.33
C ILE A 91 -17.91 -22.63 5.29
N GLU A 92 -18.00 -21.99 6.44
CA GLU A 92 -18.44 -20.60 6.60
C GLU A 92 -17.30 -19.77 7.18
N ALA A 93 -17.18 -18.53 6.70
CA ALA A 93 -16.27 -17.54 7.23
C ALA A 93 -17.04 -16.27 7.58
N ARG A 94 -16.81 -15.73 8.77
CA ARG A 94 -17.39 -14.44 9.21
C ARG A 94 -16.26 -13.53 9.66
N GLU A 95 -16.34 -12.29 9.27
CA GLU A 95 -15.41 -11.27 9.74
C GLU A 95 -15.74 -10.91 11.20
N ILE A 96 -14.73 -10.93 12.04
CA ILE A 96 -14.84 -10.51 13.44
C ILE A 96 -14.44 -9.05 13.50
N GLY A 97 -15.42 -8.15 13.64
CA GLY A 97 -15.17 -6.75 13.95
C GLY A 97 -14.59 -6.59 15.36
N GLU A 98 -13.92 -5.47 15.62
CA GLU A 98 -13.27 -5.19 16.92
C GLU A 98 -14.20 -5.23 18.14
N THR A 99 -15.50 -5.35 17.93
CA THR A 99 -16.56 -5.28 18.98
C THR A 99 -17.42 -6.54 19.11
N MET A 100 -17.07 -7.65 18.47
CA MET A 100 -17.83 -8.88 18.67
C MET A 100 -17.24 -9.69 19.82
N GLU A 101 -18.00 -9.79 20.92
CA GLU A 101 -17.88 -10.88 21.87
C GLU A 101 -18.08 -12.19 21.09
N ILE A 102 -17.08 -13.06 21.10
CA ILE A 102 -17.16 -14.37 20.47
C ILE A 102 -18.17 -15.17 21.32
N PRO A 103 -19.37 -15.50 20.83
CA PRO A 103 -20.21 -16.44 21.53
C PRO A 103 -19.53 -17.81 21.41
N PHE A 104 -18.84 -18.21 22.46
CA PHE A 104 -18.49 -19.61 22.61
C PHE A 104 -19.77 -20.40 22.75
N PRO A 105 -19.97 -21.49 22.01
CA PRO A 105 -21.03 -22.43 22.37
C PRO A 105 -20.74 -22.88 23.79
N GLU A 106 -21.65 -22.53 24.69
CA GLU A 106 -21.63 -23.11 26.03
C GLU A 106 -21.74 -24.62 25.86
N GLU A 107 -20.67 -25.32 26.21
CA GLU A 107 -20.81 -26.75 26.45
C GLU A 107 -21.87 -26.92 27.55
N GLN A 108 -23.02 -27.45 27.17
CA GLN A 108 -24.02 -27.90 28.11
C GLN A 108 -23.44 -29.08 28.87
N GLY A 109 -22.74 -28.77 29.92
CA GLY A 109 -22.17 -29.70 30.86
C GLY A 109 -22.47 -29.28 32.30
N ALA A 110 -23.58 -29.76 32.80
CA ALA A 110 -23.88 -30.02 34.20
C ALA A 110 -23.42 -29.02 35.29
N GLY A 111 -24.39 -28.28 35.84
CA GLY A 111 -24.63 -28.11 37.24
C GLY A 111 -23.54 -27.52 38.14
N GLY A 112 -23.80 -26.33 38.66
CA GLY A 112 -23.17 -25.81 39.85
C GLY A 112 -23.35 -24.29 39.97
N PRO A 113 -23.98 -23.78 41.03
CA PRO A 113 -24.11 -22.37 41.25
C PRO A 113 -22.78 -21.83 41.74
N SER A 114 -22.18 -20.89 41.04
CA SER A 114 -21.09 -20.14 41.59
C SER A 114 -21.12 -18.71 41.12
N GLU A 115 -21.19 -17.93 42.13
CA GLU A 115 -21.24 -16.49 42.16
C GLU A 115 -20.15 -15.81 41.36
N ALA A 116 -20.61 -14.76 40.73
CA ALA A 116 -19.94 -13.68 40.07
C ALA A 116 -18.60 -13.21 40.66
N SER A 117 -17.61 -13.14 39.80
CA SER A 117 -16.65 -12.06 39.64
C SER A 117 -15.72 -12.41 38.49
N GLY A 118 -16.10 -12.09 37.28
CA GLY A 118 -15.42 -12.53 36.07
C GLY A 118 -14.89 -11.46 35.11
N ASP A 119 -14.80 -10.21 35.52
CA ASP A 119 -14.34 -9.14 34.60
C ASP A 119 -12.84 -9.11 34.35
N ALA A 120 -12.04 -9.82 35.17
CA ALA A 120 -10.57 -9.85 35.03
C ALA A 120 -10.04 -10.96 34.11
N GLU A 121 -10.81 -12.05 33.91
CA GLU A 121 -10.34 -13.20 33.09
C GLU A 121 -10.52 -13.02 31.57
N ALA A 122 -11.48 -12.22 31.14
CA ALA A 122 -11.72 -11.96 29.72
C ALA A 122 -10.57 -11.15 29.08
N GLU A 123 -10.03 -10.17 29.77
CA GLU A 123 -8.87 -9.41 29.29
C GLU A 123 -7.58 -10.24 29.19
N GLY A 124 -7.39 -11.20 30.07
CA GLY A 124 -6.24 -12.09 30.07
C GLY A 124 -6.21 -13.04 28.89
N LYS A 125 -7.37 -13.53 28.46
CA LYS A 125 -7.46 -14.44 27.30
C LYS A 125 -7.28 -13.73 25.96
N THR A 126 -7.77 -12.52 25.85
CA THR A 126 -7.59 -11.70 24.64
C THR A 126 -6.13 -11.28 24.45
N ARG A 127 -5.41 -11.00 25.54
CA ARG A 127 -3.97 -10.72 25.50
C ARG A 127 -3.15 -11.94 25.07
N LYS A 128 -3.48 -13.14 25.53
CA LYS A 128 -2.78 -14.37 25.13
C LYS A 128 -2.92 -14.69 23.65
N ILE A 129 -4.07 -14.43 23.05
CA ILE A 129 -4.29 -14.65 21.62
C ILE A 129 -3.47 -13.64 20.80
N ARG A 130 -3.40 -12.38 21.22
CA ARG A 130 -2.55 -11.36 20.59
C ARG A 130 -1.05 -11.69 20.67
N GLU A 131 -0.58 -12.20 21.79
CA GLU A 131 0.82 -12.61 21.96
C GLU A 131 1.19 -13.82 21.09
N LEU A 132 0.29 -14.78 20.90
CA LEU A 132 0.53 -15.93 20.02
C LEU A 132 0.66 -15.52 18.55
N TYR A 133 -0.13 -14.54 18.11
CA TYR A 133 -0.04 -14.02 16.74
C TYR A 133 1.18 -13.11 16.51
N SER A 134 1.66 -12.40 17.54
CA SER A 134 2.85 -11.57 17.43
C SER A 134 4.16 -12.38 17.47
N LYS A 135 4.19 -13.51 18.16
CA LYS A 135 5.36 -14.40 18.24
C LYS A 135 5.60 -15.21 16.95
N GLY A 136 4.57 -15.48 16.15
CA GLY A 136 4.72 -16.19 14.88
C GLY A 136 5.43 -15.39 13.77
N ARG A 137 5.65 -14.10 13.98
CA ARG A 137 6.21 -13.21 12.95
C ARG A 137 7.71 -12.96 13.05
N GLN A 138 8.38 -13.47 14.10
CA GLN A 138 9.83 -13.27 14.33
C GLN A 138 10.72 -14.47 14.00
N GLY A 139 10.19 -15.46 13.31
CA GLY A 139 10.94 -16.66 12.93
C GLY A 139 11.08 -16.86 11.43
N GLY A 140 11.70 -15.93 10.73
CA GLY A 140 11.90 -16.06 9.29
C GLY A 140 12.89 -15.03 8.76
N GLY A 141 14.14 -15.14 9.20
CA GLY A 141 15.20 -14.30 8.70
C GLY A 141 16.55 -14.99 8.88
N GLU A 142 16.87 -15.84 7.95
CA GLU A 142 18.22 -16.16 7.49
C GLU A 142 18.20 -16.34 5.99
#